data_8565b9f56b6a1a401f58e34f04bb3ef2
#
_entry.id   8565b9f56b6a1a401f58e34f04bb3ef2
#
_cell.length_a   1.000
_cell.length_b   1.000
_cell.length_c   1.000
_cell.angle_alpha   90.00
_cell.angle_beta   90.00
_cell.angle_gamma   90.00
#
_symmetry.space_group_name_H-M   'P 1'
#
loop_
_entity.id
_entity.type
_entity.pdbx_description
1 polymer ?
#
loop_
_entity_poly.entity_id
_entity_poly.type
_entity_poly.pdbx_seq_one_letter_code
_entity_poly.pdbx_strand_id
1 'polypeptide(L)'
;MKARSIVLYHGDCDGVISAGLYIRHFLLDYFPDKISLKYSHPWRLYEDLDKVVKSLKEGVEVIVLLDLAISLNTVEILKKLSTTKNLSIVIVDHHSSSAPIISMLKELEPKIKIFWNQVQSTPEVLASNLIRNLNEYEQALVKVANVCEGGYADDEHVRDIADKIKLVLAVEPSNEALIRGSVEAIVRGIDFWNSKEFNEKYSKAKWLLQTLLKRIEERIEKVCNWGIAVFNAAESVIXAGLFGVASTEYIKKYKIPILLIREEEKKFVVTVRSTDGKALEFCKAFTSEYREELTAIYGGHKEAASLTIKTSRTLPELAQIVKEFIQKRYC
;
A
#
# COMPACT_ATOMS: atom_id res chain seq x y z
N MET A 1 20.77 -13.52 -17.31
CA MET A 1 20.26 -14.84 -16.82
C MET A 1 18.74 -14.79 -16.77
N LYS A 2 18.05 -15.94 -16.79
CA LYS A 2 16.59 -15.99 -16.65
C LYS A 2 16.20 -15.92 -15.17
N ALA A 3 15.17 -15.15 -14.82
CA ALA A 3 14.65 -15.09 -13.46
C ALA A 3 14.10 -16.46 -13.05
N ARG A 4 14.37 -16.87 -11.81
CA ARG A 4 13.80 -18.06 -11.19
C ARG A 4 12.70 -17.71 -10.19
N SER A 5 12.67 -16.47 -9.74
CA SER A 5 11.62 -15.97 -8.85
C SER A 5 11.13 -14.58 -9.29
N ILE A 6 9.86 -14.34 -9.08
CA ILE A 6 9.23 -13.02 -9.33
C ILE A 6 8.64 -12.58 -7.99
N VAL A 7 9.06 -11.41 -7.52
CA VAL A 7 8.56 -10.84 -6.26
C VAL A 7 7.80 -9.55 -6.61
N LEU A 8 6.48 -9.58 -6.40
CA LEU A 8 5.63 -8.40 -6.49
C LEU A 8 5.40 -7.89 -5.05
N TYR A 9 5.58 -6.62 -4.82
CA TYR A 9 5.48 -6.02 -3.49
C TYR A 9 4.93 -4.60 -3.57
N HIS A 10 4.32 -4.13 -2.49
CA HIS A 10 3.84 -2.75 -2.44
C HIS A 10 5.05 -1.79 -2.40
N GLY A 11 4.93 -0.64 -3.06
CA GLY A 11 6.03 0.31 -3.21
C GLY A 11 6.20 1.29 -2.05
N ASP A 12 5.63 1.00 -0.89
CA ASP A 12 5.74 1.84 0.30
C ASP A 12 6.69 1.22 1.35
N CYS A 13 6.71 1.79 2.54
CA CYS A 13 7.60 1.38 3.62
C CYS A 13 7.40 -0.10 4.01
N ASP A 14 6.14 -0.52 4.20
CA ASP A 14 5.79 -1.89 4.58
C ASP A 14 6.21 -2.89 3.50
N GLY A 15 5.79 -2.65 2.26
CA GLY A 15 6.08 -3.54 1.15
C GLY A 15 7.57 -3.66 0.83
N VAL A 16 8.32 -2.55 0.90
CA VAL A 16 9.78 -2.53 0.68
C VAL A 16 10.49 -3.36 1.76
N ILE A 17 10.10 -3.18 3.04
CA ILE A 17 10.69 -3.95 4.15
C ILE A 17 10.31 -5.43 4.02
N SER A 18 9.05 -5.72 3.68
CA SER A 18 8.58 -7.09 3.43
C SER A 18 9.40 -7.80 2.36
N ALA A 19 9.63 -7.12 1.23
CA ALA A 19 10.39 -7.68 0.11
C ALA A 19 11.85 -7.94 0.52
N GLY A 20 12.47 -6.97 1.20
CA GLY A 20 13.85 -7.13 1.67
C GLY A 20 14.01 -8.31 2.63
N LEU A 21 13.15 -8.41 3.63
CA LEU A 21 13.18 -9.51 4.61
C LEU A 21 12.90 -10.87 3.96
N TYR A 22 11.89 -10.93 3.08
CA TYR A 22 11.55 -12.19 2.40
C TYR A 22 12.74 -12.69 1.56
N ILE A 23 13.38 -11.81 0.80
CA ILE A 23 14.53 -12.18 -0.04
C ILE A 23 15.71 -12.66 0.83
N ARG A 24 16.00 -11.94 1.92
CA ARG A 24 17.10 -12.31 2.84
C ARG A 24 16.95 -13.75 3.38
N HIS A 25 15.72 -14.15 3.69
CA HIS A 25 15.48 -15.45 4.36
C HIS A 25 15.15 -16.59 3.39
N PHE A 26 14.57 -16.30 2.23
CA PHE A 26 14.03 -17.37 1.36
C PHE A 26 14.56 -17.36 -0.07
N LEU A 27 15.16 -16.25 -0.54
CA LEU A 27 15.58 -16.11 -1.93
C LEU A 27 17.02 -15.59 -2.07
N LEU A 28 17.82 -15.63 -1.01
CA LEU A 28 19.17 -15.07 -1.02
C LEU A 28 20.06 -15.73 -2.10
N ASP A 29 19.92 -17.02 -2.32
CA ASP A 29 20.65 -17.77 -3.35
C ASP A 29 20.28 -17.34 -4.78
N TYR A 30 19.16 -16.67 -4.95
CA TYR A 30 18.69 -16.15 -6.24
C TYR A 30 19.06 -14.68 -6.46
N PHE A 31 19.38 -13.97 -5.39
CA PHE A 31 19.72 -12.54 -5.42
C PHE A 31 21.15 -12.29 -5.88
N PRO A 32 21.42 -11.28 -6.71
CA PRO A 32 20.42 -10.36 -7.32
C PRO A 32 19.93 -10.79 -8.71
N ASP A 33 20.60 -11.73 -9.37
CA ASP A 33 20.49 -11.96 -10.82
C ASP A 33 19.32 -12.83 -11.25
N LYS A 34 18.75 -13.63 -10.33
CA LYS A 34 17.69 -14.60 -10.64
C LYS A 34 16.34 -14.18 -10.04
N ILE A 35 16.23 -12.95 -9.52
CA ILE A 35 15.00 -12.38 -8.98
C ILE A 35 14.50 -11.26 -9.90
N SER A 36 13.24 -11.30 -10.28
CA SER A 36 12.55 -10.18 -10.91
C SER A 36 11.77 -9.44 -9.83
N LEU A 37 12.25 -8.24 -9.46
CA LEU A 37 11.59 -7.37 -8.48
C LEU A 37 10.62 -6.45 -9.21
N LYS A 38 9.35 -6.44 -8.78
CA LYS A 38 8.29 -5.62 -9.38
C LYS A 38 7.44 -4.99 -8.30
N TYR A 39 7.56 -3.67 -8.10
CA TYR A 39 6.61 -3.02 -7.21
C TYR A 39 5.23 -2.91 -7.90
N SER A 40 4.18 -3.00 -7.13
CA SER A 40 2.81 -2.91 -7.60
C SER A 40 1.97 -2.12 -6.59
N HIS A 41 0.70 -1.98 -6.89
CA HIS A 41 -0.30 -1.39 -6.00
C HIS A 41 -1.55 -2.28 -6.01
N PRO A 42 -2.32 -2.34 -4.93
CA PRO A 42 -3.55 -3.16 -4.91
C PRO A 42 -4.49 -2.89 -6.09
N TRP A 43 -4.64 -1.62 -6.48
CA TRP A 43 -5.57 -1.23 -7.55
C TRP A 43 -5.12 -1.67 -8.95
N ARG A 44 -3.84 -2.00 -9.15
CA ARG A 44 -3.33 -2.47 -10.46
C ARG A 44 -2.75 -3.90 -10.40
N LEU A 45 -2.88 -4.57 -9.27
CA LEU A 45 -2.31 -5.91 -9.07
C LEU A 45 -2.78 -6.90 -10.14
N TYR A 46 -4.06 -6.81 -10.54
CA TYR A 46 -4.61 -7.65 -11.61
C TYR A 46 -3.82 -7.48 -12.91
N GLU A 47 -3.63 -6.23 -13.36
CA GLU A 47 -2.93 -5.93 -14.60
C GLU A 47 -1.45 -6.38 -14.53
N ASP A 48 -0.82 -6.19 -13.40
CA ASP A 48 0.59 -6.59 -13.22
C ASP A 48 0.74 -8.12 -13.20
N LEU A 49 -0.19 -8.83 -12.57
CA LEU A 49 -0.23 -10.30 -12.62
C LEU A 49 -0.53 -10.81 -14.04
N ASP A 50 -1.42 -10.16 -14.78
CA ASP A 50 -1.71 -10.52 -16.17
C ASP A 50 -0.45 -10.38 -17.04
N LYS A 51 0.33 -9.31 -16.85
CA LYS A 51 1.63 -9.14 -17.52
C LYS A 51 2.60 -10.27 -17.14
N VAL A 52 2.61 -10.67 -15.86
CA VAL A 52 3.43 -11.80 -15.39
C VAL A 52 3.01 -13.08 -16.13
N VAL A 53 1.71 -13.39 -16.20
CA VAL A 53 1.18 -14.56 -16.91
C VAL A 53 1.65 -14.56 -18.36
N LYS A 54 1.47 -13.43 -19.05
CA LYS A 54 1.82 -13.29 -20.48
C LYS A 54 3.31 -13.38 -20.76
N SER A 55 4.15 -13.00 -19.80
CA SER A 55 5.62 -12.99 -19.94
C SER A 55 6.30 -14.12 -19.16
N LEU A 56 5.54 -15.03 -18.58
CA LEU A 56 6.08 -16.09 -17.75
C LEU A 56 6.99 -17.01 -18.56
N LYS A 57 8.25 -17.07 -18.16
CA LYS A 57 9.26 -17.88 -18.84
C LYS A 57 9.46 -19.21 -18.14
N GLU A 58 9.83 -20.21 -18.90
CA GLU A 58 10.26 -21.49 -18.38
C GLU A 58 11.41 -21.30 -17.38
N GLY A 59 11.33 -21.96 -16.23
CA GLY A 59 12.33 -21.86 -15.19
C GLY A 59 11.97 -20.97 -14.01
N VAL A 60 10.86 -20.24 -14.09
CA VAL A 60 10.33 -19.52 -12.91
C VAL A 60 9.70 -20.55 -11.98
N GLU A 61 10.15 -20.59 -10.73
CA GLU A 61 9.76 -21.57 -9.71
C GLU A 61 8.79 -21.01 -8.68
N VAL A 62 8.87 -19.70 -8.41
CA VAL A 62 8.02 -19.05 -7.39
C VAL A 62 7.63 -17.63 -7.78
N ILE A 63 6.37 -17.31 -7.52
CA ILE A 63 5.85 -15.94 -7.55
C ILE A 63 5.47 -15.60 -6.11
N VAL A 64 5.96 -14.46 -5.62
CA VAL A 64 5.73 -13.99 -4.26
C VAL A 64 4.97 -12.66 -4.31
N LEU A 65 3.88 -12.56 -3.56
CA LEU A 65 3.10 -11.32 -3.40
C LEU A 65 3.24 -10.87 -1.95
N LEU A 66 3.74 -9.65 -1.75
CA LEU A 66 4.03 -9.11 -0.41
C LEU A 66 3.33 -7.77 -0.22
N ASP A 67 2.50 -7.68 0.82
CA ASP A 67 1.84 -6.44 1.21
C ASP A 67 0.94 -5.86 0.09
N LEU A 68 0.26 -6.75 -0.61
CA LEU A 68 -0.64 -6.38 -1.71
C LEU A 68 -2.03 -6.93 -1.43
N ALA A 69 -2.95 -6.06 -1.04
CA ALA A 69 -4.34 -6.44 -0.77
C ALA A 69 -4.94 -7.17 -1.98
N ILE A 70 -5.43 -8.38 -1.74
CA ILE A 70 -5.99 -9.25 -2.79
C ILE A 70 -7.47 -8.89 -2.99
N SER A 71 -7.89 -8.76 -4.25
CA SER A 71 -9.27 -8.47 -4.64
C SER A 71 -9.87 -9.61 -5.47
N LEU A 72 -11.19 -9.63 -5.61
CA LEU A 72 -11.89 -10.69 -6.34
C LEU A 72 -11.38 -10.88 -7.76
N ASN A 73 -11.06 -9.79 -8.46
CA ASN A 73 -10.57 -9.89 -9.84
C ASN A 73 -9.20 -10.56 -9.95
N THR A 74 -8.39 -10.55 -8.87
CA THR A 74 -7.09 -11.23 -8.89
C THR A 74 -7.20 -12.73 -8.63
N VAL A 75 -8.31 -13.21 -8.06
CA VAL A 75 -8.51 -14.64 -7.75
C VAL A 75 -8.40 -15.51 -9.01
N GLU A 76 -9.05 -15.12 -10.09
CA GLU A 76 -9.04 -15.89 -11.33
C GLU A 76 -7.64 -16.01 -11.93
N ILE A 77 -6.88 -14.90 -11.89
CA ILE A 77 -5.52 -14.93 -12.43
C ILE A 77 -4.58 -15.76 -11.54
N LEU A 78 -4.80 -15.75 -10.21
CA LEU A 78 -4.07 -16.61 -9.28
C LEU A 78 -4.43 -18.08 -9.50
N LYS A 79 -5.69 -18.41 -9.74
CA LYS A 79 -6.12 -19.76 -10.12
C LYS A 79 -5.41 -20.23 -11.38
N LYS A 80 -5.38 -19.40 -12.40
CA LYS A 80 -4.68 -19.69 -13.66
C LYS A 80 -3.18 -19.96 -13.43
N LEU A 81 -2.51 -19.10 -12.64
CA LEU A 81 -1.11 -19.28 -12.30
C LEU A 81 -0.88 -20.59 -11.52
N SER A 82 -1.80 -20.96 -10.62
CA SER A 82 -1.67 -22.18 -9.80
C SER A 82 -1.70 -23.47 -10.63
N THR A 83 -2.22 -23.43 -11.85
CA THR A 83 -2.20 -24.60 -12.75
C THR A 83 -0.87 -24.76 -13.49
N THR A 84 0.02 -23.75 -13.41
CA THR A 84 1.33 -23.82 -14.08
C THR A 84 2.21 -24.88 -13.41
N LYS A 85 2.77 -25.77 -14.22
CA LYS A 85 3.63 -26.85 -13.75
C LYS A 85 4.91 -26.29 -13.10
N ASN A 86 5.30 -26.84 -11.97
CA ASN A 86 6.51 -26.47 -11.24
C ASN A 86 6.55 -25.03 -10.72
N LEU A 87 5.40 -24.35 -10.66
CA LEU A 87 5.29 -23.00 -10.12
C LEU A 87 4.57 -23.05 -8.78
N SER A 88 5.13 -22.40 -7.77
CA SER A 88 4.46 -22.14 -6.50
C SER A 88 4.17 -20.64 -6.36
N ILE A 89 3.13 -20.30 -5.61
CA ILE A 89 2.76 -18.91 -5.32
C ILE A 89 2.77 -18.74 -3.80
N VAL A 90 3.36 -17.66 -3.33
CA VAL A 90 3.38 -17.31 -1.90
C VAL A 90 2.73 -15.94 -1.76
N ILE A 91 1.78 -15.82 -0.85
CA ILE A 91 1.10 -14.56 -0.54
C ILE A 91 1.35 -14.27 0.96
N VAL A 92 1.89 -13.10 1.26
CA VAL A 92 2.05 -12.62 2.64
C VAL A 92 1.40 -11.23 2.72
N ASP A 93 0.39 -11.08 3.58
CA ASP A 93 -0.41 -9.86 3.63
C ASP A 93 -1.05 -9.69 5.00
N HIS A 94 -1.41 -8.43 5.36
CA HIS A 94 -2.09 -8.11 6.61
C HIS A 94 -3.39 -7.32 6.40
N HIS A 95 -3.70 -6.94 5.17
CA HIS A 95 -4.85 -6.08 4.86
C HIS A 95 -6.19 -6.74 5.21
N SER A 96 -7.03 -6.06 5.99
CA SER A 96 -8.38 -6.55 6.37
C SER A 96 -9.26 -6.78 5.13
N SER A 97 -9.07 -6.00 4.08
CA SER A 97 -9.83 -6.15 2.83
C SER A 97 -9.55 -7.47 2.10
N SER A 98 -8.41 -8.10 2.36
CA SER A 98 -8.05 -9.41 1.79
C SER A 98 -8.77 -10.58 2.48
N ALA A 99 -9.24 -10.42 3.72
CA ALA A 99 -9.75 -11.52 4.54
C ALA A 99 -10.82 -12.39 3.86
N PRO A 100 -11.86 -11.82 3.21
CA PRO A 100 -12.86 -12.65 2.53
C PRO A 100 -12.29 -13.45 1.36
N ILE A 101 -11.26 -12.90 0.69
CA ILE A 101 -10.65 -13.51 -0.50
C ILE A 101 -9.70 -14.65 -0.10
N ILE A 102 -9.01 -14.49 1.02
CA ILE A 102 -8.08 -15.50 1.55
C ILE A 102 -8.78 -16.86 1.71
N SER A 103 -10.00 -16.85 2.25
CA SER A 103 -10.79 -18.08 2.42
C SER A 103 -11.03 -18.80 1.09
N MET A 104 -11.29 -18.06 0.03
CA MET A 104 -11.50 -18.62 -1.32
C MET A 104 -10.22 -19.23 -1.90
N LEU A 105 -9.07 -18.60 -1.61
CA LEU A 105 -7.77 -19.03 -2.14
C LEU A 105 -7.22 -20.26 -1.41
N LYS A 106 -7.63 -20.52 -0.18
CA LYS A 106 -7.18 -21.68 0.61
C LYS A 106 -7.47 -23.02 -0.09
N GLU A 107 -8.49 -23.08 -0.92
CA GLU A 107 -8.83 -24.27 -1.71
C GLU A 107 -7.73 -24.64 -2.73
N LEU A 108 -6.82 -23.72 -3.02
CA LEU A 108 -5.75 -23.89 -4.00
C LEU A 108 -4.42 -24.36 -3.37
N GLU A 109 -4.38 -24.58 -2.06
CA GLU A 109 -3.20 -25.11 -1.39
C GLU A 109 -2.94 -26.57 -1.86
N PRO A 110 -1.68 -27.00 -1.97
CA PRO A 110 -0.45 -26.29 -1.59
C PRO A 110 0.20 -25.45 -2.69
N LYS A 111 -0.44 -25.27 -3.84
CA LYS A 111 0.10 -24.47 -4.95
C LYS A 111 0.16 -22.97 -4.61
N ILE A 112 -0.78 -22.50 -3.81
CA ILE A 112 -0.77 -21.14 -3.27
C ILE A 112 -0.63 -21.26 -1.75
N LYS A 113 0.50 -20.80 -1.21
CA LYS A 113 0.75 -20.72 0.22
C LYS A 113 0.39 -19.32 0.70
N ILE A 114 -0.47 -19.23 1.70
CA ILE A 114 -1.00 -17.94 2.15
C ILE A 114 -0.68 -17.76 3.63
N PHE A 115 -0.01 -16.65 3.94
CA PHE A 115 0.30 -16.21 5.30
C PHE A 115 -0.38 -14.86 5.49
N TRP A 116 -1.50 -14.87 6.21
CA TRP A 116 -2.30 -13.69 6.45
C TRP A 116 -2.73 -13.66 7.91
N ASN A 117 -2.43 -12.55 8.57
CA ASN A 117 -2.90 -12.27 9.94
C ASN A 117 -3.29 -10.80 10.01
N GLN A 118 -4.26 -10.49 10.84
CA GLN A 118 -4.64 -9.11 11.11
C GLN A 118 -3.72 -8.55 12.20
N VAL A 119 -2.51 -8.19 11.79
CA VAL A 119 -1.47 -7.59 12.63
C VAL A 119 -1.09 -6.21 12.06
N GLN A 120 -0.09 -5.54 12.66
CA GLN A 120 0.22 -4.16 12.31
C GLN A 120 0.81 -4.00 10.90
N SER A 121 1.65 -4.96 10.47
CA SER A 121 2.36 -4.87 9.18
C SER A 121 2.62 -6.25 8.57
N THR A 122 2.93 -6.29 7.29
CA THR A 122 3.32 -7.53 6.60
C THR A 122 4.66 -8.09 7.11
N PRO A 123 5.70 -7.27 7.45
CA PRO A 123 6.89 -7.80 8.14
C PRO A 123 6.56 -8.48 9.48
N GLU A 124 5.54 -8.05 10.19
CA GLU A 124 5.09 -8.74 11.41
C GLU A 124 4.47 -10.10 11.08
N VAL A 125 3.75 -10.23 9.96
CA VAL A 125 3.26 -11.54 9.47
C VAL A 125 4.45 -12.45 9.15
N LEU A 126 5.48 -11.93 8.46
CA LEU A 126 6.71 -12.68 8.14
C LEU A 126 7.40 -13.18 9.42
N ALA A 127 7.58 -12.28 10.39
CA ALA A 127 8.25 -12.56 11.66
C ALA A 127 7.52 -13.63 12.49
N SER A 128 6.19 -13.59 12.49
CA SER A 128 5.41 -14.51 13.33
C SER A 128 5.11 -15.86 12.67
N ASN A 129 5.15 -15.95 11.34
CA ASN A 129 4.71 -17.17 10.63
C ASN A 129 5.81 -17.89 9.85
N LEU A 130 6.83 -17.16 9.41
CA LEU A 130 7.80 -17.68 8.42
C LEU A 130 9.24 -17.62 8.88
N ILE A 131 9.65 -16.53 9.52
CA ILE A 131 11.06 -16.32 9.89
C ILE A 131 11.27 -16.71 11.35
N ARG A 132 12.06 -17.74 11.58
CA ARG A 132 12.29 -18.29 12.94
C ARG A 132 13.19 -17.39 13.79
N ASN A 133 14.23 -16.82 13.20
CA ASN A 133 15.25 -16.05 13.92
C ASN A 133 15.54 -14.76 13.16
N LEU A 134 15.15 -13.64 13.74
CA LEU A 134 15.48 -12.31 13.24
C LEU A 134 16.68 -11.77 14.02
N ASN A 135 17.69 -11.25 13.31
CA ASN A 135 18.77 -10.52 13.96
C ASN A 135 18.31 -9.12 14.38
N GLU A 136 19.16 -8.36 15.08
CA GLU A 136 18.80 -7.02 15.60
C GLU A 136 18.36 -6.05 14.50
N TYR A 137 19.05 -6.06 13.36
CA TYR A 137 18.71 -5.22 12.20
C TYR A 137 17.31 -5.54 11.68
N GLU A 138 17.01 -6.82 11.53
CA GLU A 138 15.72 -7.30 11.01
C GLU A 138 14.58 -7.02 12.00
N GLN A 139 14.85 -7.20 13.31
CA GLN A 139 13.88 -6.85 14.37
C GLN A 139 13.55 -5.35 14.34
N ALA A 140 14.57 -4.51 14.15
CA ALA A 140 14.38 -3.06 14.02
C ALA A 140 13.51 -2.74 12.78
N LEU A 141 13.74 -3.42 11.65
CA LEU A 141 12.94 -3.22 10.44
C LEU A 141 11.48 -3.61 10.62
N VAL A 142 11.19 -4.69 11.35
CA VAL A 142 9.78 -5.06 11.67
C VAL A 142 9.13 -3.94 12.49
N LYS A 143 9.83 -3.40 13.50
CA LYS A 143 9.31 -2.27 14.30
C LYS A 143 9.10 -1.02 13.43
N VAL A 144 10.03 -0.74 12.51
CA VAL A 144 9.94 0.38 11.56
C VAL A 144 8.66 0.22 10.71
N ALA A 145 8.43 -0.96 10.14
CA ALA A 145 7.23 -1.24 9.33
C ALA A 145 5.95 -1.03 10.15
N ASN A 146 5.93 -1.51 11.39
CA ASN A 146 4.78 -1.30 12.28
C ASN A 146 4.50 0.19 12.49
N VAL A 147 5.54 1.01 12.70
CA VAL A 147 5.38 2.47 12.84
C VAL A 147 4.91 3.10 11.53
N CYS A 148 5.41 2.64 10.38
CA CYS A 148 4.95 3.12 9.06
C CYS A 148 3.44 2.91 8.90
N GLU A 149 2.90 1.80 9.44
CA GLU A 149 1.47 1.45 9.41
C GLU A 149 0.66 2.05 10.58
N GLY A 150 1.23 3.02 11.27
CA GLY A 150 0.53 3.78 12.33
C GLY A 150 0.67 3.18 13.72
N GLY A 151 1.47 2.13 13.88
CA GLY A 151 1.81 1.57 15.18
C GLY A 151 2.70 2.49 16.00
N TYR A 152 2.88 2.15 17.25
CA TYR A 152 3.70 2.93 18.19
C TYR A 152 5.02 2.20 18.49
N ALA A 153 6.08 2.96 18.65
CA ALA A 153 7.35 2.47 19.19
C ALA A 153 7.93 3.49 20.18
N ASP A 154 8.39 3.03 21.31
CA ASP A 154 9.07 3.88 22.33
C ASP A 154 10.40 4.41 21.79
N ASP A 155 11.08 3.63 20.97
CA ASP A 155 12.39 3.94 20.42
C ASP A 155 12.29 5.08 19.38
N GLU A 156 12.85 6.24 19.72
CA GLU A 156 12.89 7.42 18.86
C GLU A 156 13.64 7.14 17.55
N HIS A 157 14.68 6.32 17.60
CA HIS A 157 15.46 5.97 16.40
C HIS A 157 14.61 5.17 15.40
N VAL A 158 13.79 4.24 15.91
CA VAL A 158 12.84 3.48 15.07
C VAL A 158 11.82 4.43 14.41
N ARG A 159 11.30 5.40 15.19
CA ARG A 159 10.34 6.38 14.66
C ARG A 159 10.98 7.27 13.57
N ASP A 160 12.24 7.69 13.77
CA ASP A 160 12.97 8.51 12.80
C ASP A 160 13.18 7.75 11.47
N ILE A 161 13.61 6.48 11.55
CA ILE A 161 13.78 5.62 10.37
C ILE A 161 12.44 5.45 9.63
N ALA A 162 11.37 5.16 10.37
CA ALA A 162 10.03 4.98 9.79
C ALA A 162 9.56 6.25 9.06
N ASP A 163 9.72 7.41 9.69
CA ASP A 163 9.34 8.69 9.11
C ASP A 163 10.13 8.97 7.81
N LYS A 164 11.44 8.72 7.83
CA LYS A 164 12.30 8.89 6.66
C LYS A 164 11.86 8.00 5.50
N ILE A 165 11.73 6.69 5.74
CA ILE A 165 11.40 5.74 4.68
C ILE A 165 9.99 6.04 4.14
N LYS A 166 9.02 6.18 5.03
CA LYS A 166 7.62 6.46 4.67
C LYS A 166 7.49 7.72 3.81
N LEU A 167 8.09 8.83 4.24
CA LEU A 167 7.96 10.11 3.53
C LEU A 167 8.68 10.10 2.18
N VAL A 168 9.88 9.56 2.12
CA VAL A 168 10.66 9.54 0.87
C VAL A 168 9.96 8.68 -0.19
N LEU A 169 9.49 7.50 0.18
CA LEU A 169 8.77 6.63 -0.75
C LEU A 169 7.41 7.23 -1.14
N ALA A 170 6.72 7.90 -0.22
CA ALA A 170 5.43 8.55 -0.52
C ALA A 170 5.58 9.69 -1.53
N VAL A 171 6.67 10.45 -1.49
CA VAL A 171 6.89 11.58 -2.43
C VAL A 171 7.26 11.08 -3.82
N GLU A 172 7.93 9.95 -3.92
CA GLU A 172 8.39 9.40 -5.20
C GLU A 172 7.77 8.01 -5.48
N PRO A 173 6.43 7.89 -5.49
CA PRO A 173 5.74 6.58 -5.53
C PRO A 173 5.90 5.82 -6.85
N SER A 174 6.43 6.48 -7.88
CA SER A 174 6.71 5.87 -9.19
C SER A 174 8.20 5.75 -9.49
N ASN A 175 9.05 6.07 -8.51
CA ASN A 175 10.51 5.98 -8.70
C ASN A 175 10.96 4.53 -8.49
N GLU A 176 10.90 3.74 -9.57
CA GLU A 176 11.27 2.31 -9.55
C GLU A 176 12.70 2.08 -9.05
N ALA A 177 13.64 2.95 -9.43
CA ALA A 177 15.04 2.83 -9.00
C ALA A 177 15.19 3.01 -7.49
N LEU A 178 14.48 3.99 -6.92
CA LEU A 178 14.49 4.24 -5.46
C LEU A 178 13.83 3.07 -4.72
N ILE A 179 12.64 2.66 -5.15
CA ILE A 179 11.86 1.58 -4.49
C ILE A 179 12.67 0.27 -4.52
N ARG A 180 13.17 -0.10 -5.70
CA ARG A 180 13.98 -1.31 -5.88
C ARG A 180 15.30 -1.23 -5.11
N GLY A 181 15.98 -0.08 -5.19
CA GLY A 181 17.25 0.16 -4.49
C GLY A 181 17.10 0.03 -2.97
N SER A 182 15.97 0.46 -2.42
CA SER A 182 15.66 0.30 -0.98
C SER A 182 15.52 -1.18 -0.61
N VAL A 183 14.82 -1.98 -1.43
CA VAL A 183 14.74 -3.44 -1.22
C VAL A 183 16.14 -4.07 -1.26
N GLU A 184 16.92 -3.75 -2.29
CA GLU A 184 18.28 -4.31 -2.45
C GLU A 184 19.20 -3.93 -1.28
N ALA A 185 19.08 -2.70 -0.77
CA ALA A 185 19.82 -2.23 0.40
C ALA A 185 19.46 -3.06 1.64
N ILE A 186 18.17 -3.30 1.87
CA ILE A 186 17.72 -4.14 2.99
C ILE A 186 18.28 -5.57 2.85
N VAL A 187 18.24 -6.16 1.65
CA VAL A 187 18.80 -7.49 1.41
C VAL A 187 20.28 -7.54 1.81
N ARG A 188 21.04 -6.47 1.52
CA ARG A 188 22.48 -6.36 1.83
C ARG A 188 22.77 -5.91 3.27
N GLY A 189 21.74 -5.57 4.07
CA GLY A 189 21.92 -5.06 5.44
C GLY A 189 22.48 -3.64 5.49
N ILE A 190 22.11 -2.80 4.52
CA ILE A 190 22.60 -1.41 4.40
C ILE A 190 21.54 -0.44 4.93
N ASP A 191 21.95 0.46 5.82
CA ASP A 191 21.13 1.55 6.39
C ASP A 191 20.99 2.70 5.36
N PHE A 192 20.30 2.43 4.26
CA PHE A 192 20.16 3.38 3.14
C PHE A 192 19.55 4.73 3.55
N TRP A 193 18.70 4.72 4.60
CA TRP A 193 18.08 5.93 5.16
C TRP A 193 19.07 6.91 5.80
N ASN A 194 20.31 6.48 6.01
CA ASN A 194 21.39 7.34 6.51
C ASN A 194 22.23 8.00 5.39
N SER A 195 22.01 7.61 4.13
CA SER A 195 22.75 8.19 3.01
C SER A 195 22.41 9.68 2.82
N LYS A 196 23.39 10.45 2.32
CA LYS A 196 23.20 11.88 2.03
C LYS A 196 22.03 12.11 1.07
N GLU A 197 22.00 11.36 -0.02
CA GLU A 197 20.93 11.46 -1.02
C GLU A 197 19.56 11.21 -0.42
N PHE A 198 19.42 10.19 0.43
CA PHE A 198 18.15 9.85 1.05
C PHE A 198 17.70 10.95 2.03
N ASN A 199 18.62 11.53 2.78
CA ASN A 199 18.30 12.64 3.71
C ASN A 199 17.93 13.94 2.98
N GLU A 200 18.50 14.21 1.81
CA GLU A 200 18.08 15.34 0.96
C GLU A 200 16.62 15.13 0.45
N LYS A 201 16.31 13.92 0.00
CA LYS A 201 14.92 13.56 -0.40
C LYS A 201 13.96 13.69 0.78
N TYR A 202 14.38 13.28 1.96
CA TYR A 202 13.57 13.38 3.18
C TYR A 202 13.25 14.85 3.54
N SER A 203 14.25 15.72 3.47
CA SER A 203 14.05 17.16 3.73
C SER A 203 13.03 17.77 2.77
N LYS A 204 13.12 17.42 1.48
CA LYS A 204 12.13 17.83 0.47
C LYS A 204 10.74 17.26 0.78
N ALA A 205 10.67 15.99 1.16
CA ALA A 205 9.40 15.31 1.49
C ALA A 205 8.71 15.98 2.70
N LYS A 206 9.47 16.35 3.73
CA LYS A 206 8.93 17.08 4.90
C LYS A 206 8.34 18.42 4.50
N TRP A 207 9.05 19.17 3.67
CA TRP A 207 8.57 20.48 3.18
C TRP A 207 7.27 20.32 2.37
N LEU A 208 7.20 19.32 1.50
CA LEU A 208 6.00 19.02 0.71
C LEU A 208 4.81 18.62 1.60
N LEU A 209 5.05 17.79 2.62
CA LEU A 209 4.02 17.38 3.57
C LEU A 209 3.46 18.59 4.33
N GLN A 210 4.33 19.46 4.83
CA GLN A 210 3.92 20.69 5.53
C GLN A 210 3.08 21.59 4.62
N THR A 211 3.48 21.72 3.35
CA THR A 211 2.74 22.49 2.35
C THR A 211 1.35 21.88 2.11
N LEU A 212 1.26 20.57 1.99
CA LEU A 212 -0.02 19.88 1.79
C LEU A 212 -0.93 20.02 3.02
N LEU A 213 -0.39 19.86 4.23
CA LEU A 213 -1.17 20.05 5.47
C LEU A 213 -1.76 21.45 5.55
N LYS A 214 -0.99 22.48 5.22
CA LYS A 214 -1.47 23.86 5.18
C LYS A 214 -2.63 24.01 4.17
N ARG A 215 -2.48 23.44 2.97
CA ARG A 215 -3.55 23.49 1.94
C ARG A 215 -4.82 22.76 2.40
N ILE A 216 -4.67 21.63 3.10
CA ILE A 216 -5.82 20.92 3.67
C ILE A 216 -6.54 21.84 4.67
N GLU A 217 -5.80 22.46 5.60
CA GLU A 217 -6.37 23.36 6.61
C GLU A 217 -7.11 24.55 5.99
N GLU A 218 -6.59 25.10 4.90
CA GLU A 218 -7.20 26.23 4.18
C GLU A 218 -8.48 25.86 3.41
N ARG A 219 -8.63 24.61 3.00
CA ARG A 219 -9.71 24.18 2.07
C ARG A 219 -10.74 23.25 2.69
N ILE A 220 -10.48 22.75 3.89
CA ILE A 220 -11.34 21.74 4.46
C ILE A 220 -12.74 22.30 4.73
N GLU A 221 -13.74 21.61 4.19
CA GLU A 221 -15.16 21.85 4.48
C GLU A 221 -15.64 20.77 5.43
N LYS A 222 -16.44 21.15 6.41
CA LYS A 222 -17.07 20.20 7.33
C LYS A 222 -18.47 19.84 6.84
N VAL A 223 -18.72 18.56 6.69
CA VAL A 223 -20.05 18.01 6.40
C VAL A 223 -20.37 17.07 7.57
N CYS A 224 -21.28 17.49 8.43
CA CYS A 224 -21.53 16.84 9.73
C CYS A 224 -20.21 16.74 10.52
N ASN A 225 -19.78 15.55 10.87
CA ASN A 225 -18.52 15.34 11.59
C ASN A 225 -17.35 14.95 10.67
N TRP A 226 -17.51 15.08 9.34
CA TRP A 226 -16.47 14.72 8.37
C TRP A 226 -15.81 15.96 7.78
N GLY A 227 -14.50 15.95 7.67
CA GLY A 227 -13.76 16.96 6.90
C GLY A 227 -13.56 16.51 5.47
N ILE A 228 -13.80 17.38 4.50
CA ILE A 228 -13.61 17.10 3.07
C ILE A 228 -12.71 18.18 2.46
N ALA A 229 -11.65 17.77 1.77
CA ALA A 229 -10.82 18.69 1.00
C ALA A 229 -10.59 18.13 -0.41
N VAL A 230 -10.53 19.01 -1.40
CA VAL A 230 -10.54 18.66 -2.82
C VAL A 230 -9.29 19.23 -3.50
N PHE A 231 -8.65 18.41 -4.35
CA PHE A 231 -7.39 18.76 -5.02
C PHE A 231 -7.48 18.42 -6.52
N ASN A 232 -7.12 19.37 -7.36
CA ASN A 232 -7.10 19.21 -8.81
C ASN A 232 -5.89 18.35 -9.26
N ALA A 233 -5.84 18.03 -10.54
CA ALA A 233 -4.81 17.17 -11.13
C ALA A 233 -3.38 17.71 -10.93
N ALA A 234 -3.18 19.02 -11.10
CA ALA A 234 -1.84 19.63 -10.94
C ALA A 234 -1.31 19.51 -9.51
N GLU A 235 -2.19 19.68 -8.52
CA GLU A 235 -1.83 19.53 -7.11
C GLU A 235 -1.62 18.06 -6.73
N SER A 236 -2.41 17.18 -7.33
CA SER A 236 -2.33 15.73 -7.09
C SER A 236 -0.99 15.15 -7.54
N VAL A 237 -0.45 15.65 -8.64
CA VAL A 237 0.88 15.22 -9.14
C VAL A 237 2.00 15.58 -8.14
N ILE A 238 1.90 16.74 -7.53
CA ILE A 238 2.91 17.21 -6.56
C ILE A 238 2.87 16.42 -5.24
N UNK A 239 1.74 16.11 -4.66
CA UNK A 239 1.64 15.57 -3.71
C UNK A 239 1.45 14.40 -3.74
N ALA A 240 1.50 13.82 -4.71
CA ALA A 240 1.31 12.41 -5.08
C ALA A 240 0.98 11.48 -3.89
N GLY A 241 1.91 10.72 -3.39
CA GLY A 241 1.69 9.73 -2.31
C GLY A 241 1.52 10.30 -0.90
N LEU A 242 1.65 11.63 -0.74
CA LEU A 242 1.57 12.25 0.59
C LEU A 242 0.16 12.37 1.14
N PHE A 243 -0.89 12.19 0.33
CA PHE A 243 -2.28 12.36 0.79
C PHE A 243 -2.64 11.41 1.93
N GLY A 244 -2.15 10.17 1.89
CA GLY A 244 -2.35 9.20 2.97
C GLY A 244 -1.66 9.63 4.27
N VAL A 245 -0.43 10.11 4.17
CA VAL A 245 0.34 10.61 5.32
C VAL A 245 -0.34 11.87 5.90
N ALA A 246 -0.65 12.83 5.04
CA ALA A 246 -1.28 14.10 5.46
C ALA A 246 -2.64 13.87 6.13
N SER A 247 -3.46 12.96 5.61
CA SER A 247 -4.76 12.65 6.23
C SER A 247 -4.59 11.99 7.61
N THR A 248 -3.57 11.15 7.78
CA THR A 248 -3.23 10.56 9.09
C THR A 248 -2.79 11.65 10.08
N GLU A 249 -1.91 12.55 9.67
CA GLU A 249 -1.47 13.66 10.54
C GLU A 249 -2.64 14.58 10.89
N TYR A 250 -3.52 14.85 9.92
CA TYR A 250 -4.71 15.67 10.15
C TYR A 250 -5.62 15.06 11.24
N ILE A 251 -5.95 13.75 11.14
CA ILE A 251 -6.84 13.12 12.14
C ILE A 251 -6.18 13.01 13.51
N LYS A 252 -4.86 12.87 13.59
CA LYS A 252 -4.13 12.91 14.88
C LYS A 252 -4.34 14.25 15.57
N LYS A 253 -4.31 15.36 14.80
CA LYS A 253 -4.43 16.72 15.32
C LYS A 253 -5.88 17.10 15.64
N TYR A 254 -6.81 16.83 14.74
CA TYR A 254 -8.19 17.36 14.81
C TYR A 254 -9.22 16.35 15.31
N LYS A 255 -8.90 15.06 15.34
CA LYS A 255 -9.75 13.95 15.84
C LYS A 255 -11.09 13.82 15.10
N ILE A 256 -11.17 14.26 13.86
CA ILE A 256 -12.35 14.09 12.99
C ILE A 256 -11.99 13.26 11.76
N PRO A 257 -12.91 12.42 11.26
CA PRO A 257 -12.64 11.69 10.02
C PRO A 257 -12.48 12.66 8.85
N ILE A 258 -11.63 12.27 7.89
CA ILE A 258 -11.31 13.14 6.74
C ILE A 258 -11.36 12.36 5.43
N LEU A 259 -11.85 13.03 4.39
CA LEU A 259 -11.77 12.60 3.00
C LEU A 259 -10.95 13.62 2.21
N LEU A 260 -9.92 13.14 1.54
CA LEU A 260 -9.15 13.93 0.59
C LEU A 260 -9.47 13.41 -0.81
N ILE A 261 -10.20 14.18 -1.59
CA ILE A 261 -10.60 13.85 -2.96
C ILE A 261 -9.60 14.49 -3.91
N ARG A 262 -8.91 13.66 -4.70
CA ARG A 262 -7.94 14.20 -5.66
C ARG A 262 -8.21 13.68 -7.07
N GLU A 263 -8.03 14.57 -8.01
CA GLU A 263 -8.10 14.26 -9.42
C GLU A 263 -6.75 13.74 -9.91
N GLU A 264 -6.75 12.66 -10.66
CA GLU A 264 -5.60 12.14 -11.38
C GLU A 264 -5.99 12.04 -12.87
N GLU A 265 -5.04 11.83 -13.75
CA GLU A 265 -5.20 11.93 -15.21
C GLU A 265 -6.46 11.25 -15.78
N LYS A 266 -6.83 10.10 -15.26
CA LYS A 266 -7.97 9.30 -15.80
C LYS A 266 -8.89 8.74 -14.71
N LYS A 267 -8.76 9.28 -13.50
CA LYS A 267 -9.48 8.75 -12.34
C LYS A 267 -9.48 9.75 -11.20
N PHE A 268 -10.29 9.49 -10.21
CA PHE A 268 -10.25 10.18 -8.92
C PHE A 268 -9.83 9.21 -7.85
N VAL A 269 -9.10 9.71 -6.85
CA VAL A 269 -8.75 8.91 -5.67
C VAL A 269 -9.28 9.63 -4.44
N VAL A 270 -10.05 8.91 -3.62
CA VAL A 270 -10.56 9.41 -2.36
C VAL A 270 -9.80 8.69 -1.25
N THR A 271 -8.97 9.43 -0.54
CA THR A 271 -8.26 8.93 0.65
C THR A 271 -9.15 9.15 1.86
N VAL A 272 -9.46 8.10 2.60
CA VAL A 272 -10.35 8.14 3.77
C VAL A 272 -9.56 7.77 5.02
N ARG A 273 -9.68 8.59 6.05
CA ARG A 273 -9.11 8.28 7.37
C ARG A 273 -10.17 8.52 8.45
N SER A 274 -10.22 7.63 9.44
CA SER A 274 -11.21 7.69 10.51
C SER A 274 -10.64 7.09 11.80
N THR A 275 -10.82 7.78 12.90
CA THR A 275 -10.38 7.29 14.22
C THR A 275 -11.34 6.28 14.84
N ASP A 276 -12.57 6.17 14.30
CA ASP A 276 -13.62 5.28 14.80
C ASP A 276 -13.80 4.01 13.94
N GLY A 277 -12.84 3.73 13.07
CA GLY A 277 -12.82 2.50 12.26
C GLY A 277 -13.79 2.49 11.07
N LYS A 278 -14.32 3.63 10.66
CA LYS A 278 -15.34 3.72 9.59
C LYS A 278 -14.76 3.91 8.18
N ALA A 279 -13.44 4.01 8.01
CA ALA A 279 -12.87 4.33 6.70
C ALA A 279 -13.17 3.25 5.65
N LEU A 280 -12.92 1.98 5.97
CA LEU A 280 -13.20 0.88 5.04
C LEU A 280 -14.71 0.69 4.82
N GLU A 281 -15.51 0.83 5.89
CA GLU A 281 -16.98 0.76 5.80
C GLU A 281 -17.52 1.85 4.86
N PHE A 282 -17.01 3.09 5.00
CA PHE A 282 -17.37 4.19 4.10
C PHE A 282 -17.12 3.80 2.64
N CYS A 283 -15.91 3.33 2.34
CA CYS A 283 -15.53 2.96 0.97
C CYS A 283 -16.44 1.86 0.41
N LYS A 284 -16.72 0.83 1.20
CA LYS A 284 -17.61 -0.28 0.84
C LYS A 284 -19.03 0.20 0.57
N ALA A 285 -19.59 1.00 1.48
CA ALA A 285 -20.97 1.50 1.36
C ALA A 285 -21.12 2.44 0.16
N PHE A 286 -20.15 3.34 -0.04
CA PHE A 286 -20.14 4.26 -1.18
C PHE A 286 -20.09 3.49 -2.51
N THR A 287 -19.19 2.52 -2.63
CA THR A 287 -19.06 1.69 -3.84
C THR A 287 -20.36 0.92 -4.11
N SER A 288 -21.00 0.38 -3.08
CA SER A 288 -22.26 -0.36 -3.22
C SER A 288 -23.40 0.55 -3.69
N GLU A 289 -23.51 1.75 -3.11
CA GLU A 289 -24.61 2.69 -3.42
C GLU A 289 -24.52 3.24 -4.86
N TYR A 290 -23.29 3.54 -5.31
CA TYR A 290 -23.09 4.17 -6.62
C TYR A 290 -22.58 3.20 -7.70
N ARG A 291 -22.73 1.89 -7.51
CA ARG A 291 -22.21 0.86 -8.43
C ARG A 291 -22.74 0.97 -9.88
N GLU A 292 -23.89 1.57 -10.09
CA GLU A 292 -24.49 1.75 -11.41
C GLU A 292 -24.03 3.03 -12.10
N GLU A 293 -23.50 4.00 -11.33
CA GLU A 293 -23.10 5.31 -11.81
C GLU A 293 -21.60 5.48 -11.90
N LEU A 294 -20.85 4.79 -11.04
CA LEU A 294 -19.41 4.96 -10.87
C LEU A 294 -18.70 3.60 -10.89
N THR A 295 -17.59 3.54 -11.62
CA THR A 295 -16.70 2.38 -11.51
C THR A 295 -15.71 2.66 -10.39
N ALA A 296 -15.90 2.01 -9.24
CA ALA A 296 -15.09 2.24 -8.05
C ALA A 296 -14.45 0.95 -7.55
N ILE A 297 -13.17 1.06 -7.15
CA ILE A 297 -12.42 -0.01 -6.49
C ILE A 297 -11.94 0.56 -5.15
N TYR A 298 -12.04 -0.22 -4.08
CA TYR A 298 -11.60 0.21 -2.77
C TYR A 298 -10.69 -0.81 -2.10
N GLY A 299 -9.91 -0.34 -1.12
CA GLY A 299 -9.06 -1.19 -0.31
C GLY A 299 -8.57 -0.48 0.94
N GLY A 300 -8.00 -1.24 1.86
CA GLY A 300 -7.41 -0.71 3.09
C GLY A 300 -7.89 -1.39 4.36
N HIS A 301 -7.83 -0.64 5.45
CA HIS A 301 -8.14 -1.05 6.82
C HIS A 301 -9.31 -0.24 7.39
N LYS A 302 -9.77 -0.61 8.58
CA LYS A 302 -10.88 0.07 9.27
C LYS A 302 -10.62 1.57 9.44
N GLU A 303 -9.40 1.95 9.78
CA GLU A 303 -9.01 3.34 10.05
C GLU A 303 -8.50 4.08 8.82
N ALA A 304 -8.04 3.35 7.79
CA ALA A 304 -7.33 3.92 6.63
C ALA A 304 -7.71 3.17 5.36
N ALA A 305 -8.45 3.81 4.48
CA ALA A 305 -8.91 3.19 3.24
C ALA A 305 -8.84 4.17 2.08
N SER A 306 -8.99 3.67 0.87
CA SER A 306 -9.06 4.50 -0.32
C SER A 306 -10.04 3.93 -1.34
N LEU A 307 -10.60 4.86 -2.14
CA LEU A 307 -11.40 4.55 -3.32
C LEU A 307 -10.66 5.07 -4.55
N THR A 308 -10.58 4.26 -5.59
CA THR A 308 -10.18 4.70 -6.93
C THR A 308 -11.43 4.67 -7.79
N ILE A 309 -11.82 5.82 -8.33
CA ILE A 309 -13.09 6.02 -9.05
C ILE A 309 -12.78 6.42 -10.50
N LYS A 310 -13.35 5.70 -11.46
CA LYS A 310 -13.34 6.06 -12.87
C LYS A 310 -14.75 6.52 -13.24
N THR A 311 -14.86 7.73 -13.75
CA THR A 311 -16.14 8.35 -14.12
C THR A 311 -15.89 9.48 -15.13
N SER A 312 -16.91 9.85 -15.89
CA SER A 312 -16.91 11.03 -16.76
C SER A 312 -17.28 12.31 -16.02
N ARG A 313 -17.66 12.22 -14.74
CA ARG A 313 -18.03 13.39 -13.92
C ARG A 313 -16.79 14.24 -13.63
N THR A 314 -17.03 15.52 -13.40
CA THR A 314 -15.99 16.48 -13.00
C THR A 314 -15.68 16.35 -11.52
N LEU A 315 -14.55 16.90 -11.09
CA LEU A 315 -14.12 16.91 -9.68
C LEU A 315 -15.18 17.58 -8.74
N PRO A 316 -15.79 18.73 -9.09
CA PRO A 316 -16.86 19.30 -8.26
C PRO A 316 -18.11 18.42 -8.17
N GLU A 317 -18.51 17.77 -9.27
CA GLU A 317 -19.65 16.84 -9.26
C GLU A 317 -19.39 15.64 -8.35
N LEU A 318 -18.20 15.06 -8.43
CA LEU A 318 -17.84 13.94 -7.56
C LEU A 318 -17.80 14.37 -6.08
N ALA A 319 -17.23 15.56 -5.80
CA ALA A 319 -17.20 16.09 -4.44
C ALA A 319 -18.62 16.30 -3.90
N GLN A 320 -19.54 16.76 -4.73
CA GLN A 320 -20.95 16.94 -4.34
C GLN A 320 -21.62 15.59 -4.01
N ILE A 321 -21.41 14.55 -4.84
CA ILE A 321 -21.90 13.18 -4.60
C ILE A 321 -21.39 12.67 -3.24
N VAL A 322 -20.11 12.86 -2.95
CA VAL A 322 -19.50 12.43 -1.68
C VAL A 322 -20.15 13.17 -0.49
N LYS A 323 -20.38 14.48 -0.62
CA LYS A 323 -21.03 15.29 0.42
C LYS A 323 -22.48 14.80 0.68
N GLU A 324 -23.24 14.57 -0.36
CA GLU A 324 -24.62 14.06 -0.27
C GLU A 324 -24.66 12.68 0.39
N PHE A 325 -23.74 11.80 0.03
CA PHE A 325 -23.63 10.49 0.65
C PHE A 325 -23.37 10.61 2.16
N ILE A 326 -22.45 11.51 2.56
CA ILE A 326 -22.15 11.75 3.98
C ILE A 326 -23.41 12.29 4.69
N GLN A 327 -24.09 13.28 4.11
CA GLN A 327 -25.30 13.86 4.69
C GLN A 327 -26.39 12.80 4.89
N LYS A 328 -26.59 11.94 3.91
CA LYS A 328 -27.61 10.88 3.96
C LYS A 328 -27.30 9.80 5.01
N ARG A 329 -26.02 9.46 5.20
CA ARG A 329 -25.64 8.25 5.95
C ARG A 329 -25.04 8.54 7.33
N TYR A 330 -24.43 9.69 7.52
CA TYR A 330 -23.64 9.98 8.73
C TYR A 330 -24.11 11.25 9.47
N CYS A 331 -25.11 11.97 8.96
CA CYS A 331 -25.80 13.03 9.65
C CYS A 331 -27.12 12.51 10.23
#